data_a23a89ea316704a36d93cc88b091e475
#
_entry.id   a23a89ea316704a36d93cc88b091e475
#
_cell.length_a   1.000
_cell.length_b   1.000
_cell.length_c   1.000
_cell.angle_alpha   90.00
_cell.angle_beta   90.00
_cell.angle_gamma   90.00
#
_symmetry.space_group_name_H-M   'P 1'
#
loop_
_entity.id
_entity.type
_entity.pdbx_description
1 polymer ?
#
loop_
_entity_poly.entity_id
_entity_poly.type
_entity_poly.pdbx_seq_one_letter_code
_entity_poly.pdbx_strand_id
1 'polypeptide(L)' 'MLTYSFAEKGSEPLYLYLYRCIKNDIIQGNLKPGERLPSKRAFSKNLGISVITIENAYEQLLSEGYIYSQPKRG' A
#
# COMPACT_ATOMS: atom_id res chain seq x y z
N MET A 1 4.84 -11.62 -0.88
CA MET A 1 4.16 -10.47 -0.30
C MET A 1 5.09 -9.27 -0.29
N LEU A 2 4.54 -8.11 -0.46
CA LEU A 2 5.34 -6.90 -0.46
C LEU A 2 5.91 -6.64 0.92
N THR A 3 7.15 -6.24 0.95
CA THR A 3 7.82 -5.93 2.20
C THR A 3 8.63 -4.66 2.01
N TYR A 4 8.42 -3.70 2.89
CA TYR A 4 9.11 -2.42 2.79
C TYR A 4 9.82 -2.12 4.08
N SER A 5 10.95 -1.44 3.95
CA SER A 5 11.70 -0.98 5.11
C SER A 5 11.35 0.48 5.36
N PHE A 6 11.07 0.80 6.60
CA PHE A 6 10.77 2.17 6.97
C PHE A 6 11.97 2.89 7.58
N ALA A 7 13.12 2.22 7.54
CA ALA A 7 14.31 2.81 8.12
C ALA A 7 14.74 4.10 7.42
N GLU A 8 14.43 4.19 6.13
CA GLU A 8 14.83 5.36 5.36
C GLU A 8 13.73 6.41 5.26
N LYS A 9 12.65 6.20 5.99
CA LYS A 9 11.59 7.17 6.01
C LYS A 9 12.11 8.44 6.67
N GLY A 10 11.82 9.59 6.07
CA GLY A 10 12.16 10.86 6.67
C GLY A 10 11.09 11.28 7.65
N SER A 11 10.79 12.57 7.66
CA SER A 11 9.79 13.11 8.59
C SER A 11 8.37 12.99 8.06
N GLU A 12 8.19 12.42 6.87
CA GLU A 12 6.85 12.32 6.31
C GLU A 12 6.01 11.29 7.07
N PRO A 13 4.68 11.42 7.00
CA PRO A 13 3.82 10.44 7.64
C PRO A 13 4.06 9.03 7.09
N LEU A 14 3.88 8.04 7.95
CA LEU A 14 4.14 6.67 7.56
C LEU A 14 3.26 6.21 6.41
N TYR A 15 1.98 6.61 6.40
CA TYR A 15 1.09 6.19 5.32
C TYR A 15 1.54 6.76 3.98
N LEU A 16 2.09 7.96 3.99
CA LEU A 16 2.54 8.59 2.75
C LEU A 16 3.78 7.89 2.22
N TYR A 17 4.66 7.49 3.11
CA TYR A 17 5.83 6.73 2.71
C TYR A 17 5.42 5.40 2.09
N LEU A 18 4.49 4.70 2.73
CA LEU A 18 3.99 3.43 2.22
C LEU A 18 3.32 3.62 0.86
N TYR A 19 2.50 4.66 0.75
CA TYR A 19 1.85 5.00 -0.51
C TYR A 19 2.89 5.16 -1.63
N ARG A 20 3.96 5.90 -1.35
CA ARG A 20 4.98 6.12 -2.36
C ARG A 20 5.71 4.85 -2.74
N CYS A 21 5.95 3.98 -1.77
CA CYS A 21 6.62 2.72 -2.07
C CYS A 21 5.78 1.86 -3.02
N ILE A 22 4.48 1.77 -2.74
CA ILE A 22 3.60 0.98 -3.58
C ILE A 22 3.47 1.63 -4.96
N LYS A 23 3.32 2.94 -4.99
CA LYS A 23 3.20 3.65 -6.25
C LYS A 23 4.43 3.41 -7.12
N ASN A 24 5.61 3.48 -6.55
CA ASN A 24 6.83 3.25 -7.30
C ASN A 24 6.89 1.84 -7.85
N ASP A 25 6.45 0.85 -7.07
CA ASP A 25 6.44 -0.52 -7.55
C ASP A 25 5.50 -0.69 -8.73
N ILE A 26 4.39 0.01 -8.71
CA ILE A 26 3.45 -0.04 -9.83
C ILE A 26 4.07 0.61 -11.06
N ILE A 27 4.67 1.78 -10.88
CA ILE A 27 5.27 2.50 -11.99
C ILE A 27 6.40 1.71 -12.61
N GLN A 28 7.19 1.03 -11.79
CA GLN A 28 8.34 0.28 -12.29
C GLN A 28 7.98 -1.11 -12.76
N GLY A 29 6.72 -1.51 -12.65
CA GLY A 29 6.29 -2.79 -13.14
C GLY A 29 6.48 -3.94 -12.18
N ASN A 30 6.94 -3.68 -10.96
CA ASN A 30 7.06 -4.73 -9.95
C ASN A 30 5.69 -5.19 -9.47
N LEU A 31 4.71 -4.30 -9.54
CA LEU A 31 3.32 -4.62 -9.28
C LEU A 31 2.56 -4.26 -10.54
N LYS A 32 1.77 -5.18 -11.04
CA LYS A 32 1.01 -4.94 -12.25
C LYS A 32 -0.31 -4.28 -11.91
N PRO A 33 -0.82 -3.42 -12.79
CA PRO A 33 -2.14 -2.84 -12.58
C PRO A 33 -3.17 -3.96 -12.42
N GLY A 34 -4.00 -3.85 -11.41
CA GLY A 34 -5.00 -4.88 -11.15
C GLY A 34 -4.51 -6.04 -10.34
N GLU A 35 -3.21 -6.10 -10.06
CA GLU A 35 -2.69 -7.17 -9.21
C GLU A 35 -3.24 -7.01 -7.80
N ARG A 36 -3.57 -8.13 -7.17
CA ARG A 36 -4.18 -8.08 -5.85
C ARG A 36 -3.16 -7.68 -4.80
N LEU A 37 -3.48 -6.66 -4.05
CA LEU A 37 -2.66 -6.26 -2.92
C LEU A 37 -3.03 -7.09 -1.69
N PRO A 38 -2.12 -7.23 -0.73
CA PRO A 38 -2.44 -7.94 0.51
C PRO A 38 -3.61 -7.25 1.21
N SER A 39 -4.35 -8.01 1.99
CA SER A 39 -5.41 -7.42 2.79
C SER A 39 -4.78 -6.45 3.77
N LYS A 40 -5.56 -5.46 4.18
CA LYS A 40 -5.05 -4.46 5.12
C LYS A 40 -4.54 -5.10 6.39
N ARG A 41 -5.29 -6.07 6.89
CA ARG A 41 -4.93 -6.72 8.14
C ARG A 41 -3.65 -7.54 8.00
N ALA A 42 -3.55 -8.31 6.93
CA ALA A 42 -2.35 -9.11 6.70
C ALA A 42 -1.13 -8.23 6.50
N PHE A 43 -1.29 -7.15 5.75
CA PHE A 43 -0.20 -6.25 5.46
C PHE A 43 0.26 -5.53 6.72
N SER A 44 -0.71 -5.11 7.54
CA SER A 44 -0.43 -4.47 8.81
C SER A 44 0.42 -5.38 9.70
N LYS A 45 0.03 -6.63 9.78
CA LYS A 45 0.74 -7.59 10.60
C LYS A 45 2.15 -7.84 10.06
N ASN A 46 2.25 -7.96 8.75
CA ASN A 46 3.52 -8.24 8.10
C ASN A 46 4.52 -7.09 8.26
N LEU A 47 4.02 -5.86 8.17
CA LEU A 47 4.89 -4.69 8.24
C LEU A 47 5.03 -4.14 9.65
N GLY A 48 4.20 -4.57 10.57
CA GLY A 48 4.26 -4.09 11.94
C GLY A 48 3.75 -2.68 12.10
N ILE A 49 2.78 -2.27 11.30
CA ILE A 49 2.20 -0.93 11.39
C ILE A 49 0.70 -1.06 11.49
N SER A 50 0.03 0.03 11.82
CA SER A 50 -1.41 -0.03 12.09
C SER A 50 -2.20 -0.25 10.82
N VAL A 51 -3.37 -0.86 10.96
CA VAL A 51 -4.29 -1.05 9.85
C VAL A 51 -4.72 0.28 9.26
N ILE A 52 -4.89 1.29 10.12
CA ILE A 52 -5.31 2.60 9.66
C ILE A 52 -4.27 3.22 8.75
N THR A 53 -3.00 3.01 9.03
CA THR A 53 -1.93 3.49 8.17
C THR A 53 -2.02 2.84 6.78
N ILE A 54 -2.26 1.52 6.75
CA ILE A 54 -2.42 0.82 5.48
C ILE A 54 -3.64 1.36 4.75
N GLU A 55 -4.73 1.56 5.48
CA GLU A 55 -5.97 2.03 4.90
C GLU A 55 -5.80 3.40 4.24
N ASN A 56 -5.12 4.30 4.93
CA ASN A 56 -4.88 5.62 4.38
C ASN A 56 -4.04 5.56 3.10
N ALA A 57 -3.03 4.72 3.09
CA ALA A 57 -2.18 4.56 1.91
C ALA A 57 -2.98 3.98 0.74
N TYR A 58 -3.79 2.98 1.01
CA TYR A 58 -4.60 2.36 -0.03
C TYR A 58 -5.62 3.36 -0.59
N GLU A 59 -6.22 4.16 0.27
CA GLU A 59 -7.20 5.15 -0.18
C GLU A 59 -6.56 6.18 -1.10
N GLN A 60 -5.35 6.58 -0.79
CA GLN A 60 -4.64 7.51 -1.65
C GLN A 60 -4.38 6.89 -3.01
N LEU A 61 -3.97 5.64 -3.03
CA LEU A 61 -3.72 4.94 -4.30
C LEU A 61 -4.99 4.78 -5.11
N LEU A 62 -6.08 4.47 -4.44
CA LEU A 62 -7.38 4.35 -5.10
C LEU A 62 -7.80 5.68 -5.72
N SER A 63 -7.64 6.74 -4.95
CA SER A 63 -8.02 8.07 -5.39
C SER A 63 -7.26 8.49 -6.64
N GLU A 64 -6.03 8.04 -6.76
CA GLU A 64 -5.19 8.42 -7.90
C GLU A 64 -5.21 7.38 -9.02
N GLY A 65 -5.97 6.33 -8.86
CA GLY A 65 -6.14 5.36 -9.93
C GLY A 65 -5.07 4.31 -10.05
N TYR A 66 -4.18 4.23 -9.09
CA TYR A 66 -3.12 3.21 -9.14
C TYR A 66 -3.63 1.82 -8.80
N ILE A 67 -4.66 1.71 -7.98
CA ILE A 67 -5.26 0.42 -7.65
C ILE A 67 -6.76 0.54 -7.76
N TYR A 68 -7.45 -0.60 -7.71
CA TYR A 68 -8.90 -0.64 -7.83
C TYR A 68 -9.50 -1.16 -6.55
N SER A 69 -10.67 -0.63 -6.23
CA SER A 69 -11.46 -1.19 -5.15
C SER A 69 -12.14 -2.44 -5.67
N GLN A 70 -11.88 -3.57 -5.04
CA GLN A 70 -12.50 -4.81 -5.43
C GLN A 70 -13.93 -4.85 -4.95
N PRO A 71 -14.85 -5.32 -5.76
CA PRO A 71 -16.20 -5.52 -5.26
C PRO A 71 -16.19 -6.51 -4.12
N LYS A 72 -17.10 -6.31 -3.19
CA LYS A 72 -17.23 -7.22 -2.09
C LYS A 72 -17.64 -8.58 -2.61
N ARG A 73 -16.95 -9.59 -2.21
CA ARG A 73 -17.28 -10.90 -2.73
C ARG A 73 -17.76 -11.76 -1.65
N GLY A 74 -18.54 -11.48 -0.97
CA GLY A 74 -19.00 -12.41 0.02
C GLY A 74 -17.88 -13.11 0.70
#